data_e7d404c03cf3208f6d51d0883b595f4c
#
_entry.id   e7d404c03cf3208f6d51d0883b595f4c
#
_cell.length_a   1.000
_cell.length_b   1.000
_cell.length_c   1.000
_cell.angle_alpha   90.00
_cell.angle_beta   90.00
_cell.angle_gamma   90.00
#
_symmetry.space_group_name_H-M   'P 1'
#
loop_
_entity.id
_entity.type
_entity.pdbx_description
1 polymer ?
#
loop_
_entity_poly.entity_id
_entity_poly.type
_entity_poly.pdbx_seq_one_letter_code
_entity_poly.pdbx_strand_id
1 'polypeptide(L)'
;MSNTVMPTRLAAAATLSLTLLAGCSSPADSDTASAGSCTPAKGKVTLQYWNTVPGMDKVVALWNKNNPDIQVQTKNISNDQYGTLGNALKAGKAPDLAQVGYDQLPSLRTQNAFVDASACSAAGAAKSKFVPWTWSQTSFGDTGVFAFPQDTGPMALYVRSDLFKKYDLPIPKTWDEYAAAAKKLHKANPDISITFFDPNNAEWFNGLLWQNSAKMYSYSGDKWHVSVASDQSKQVTEYWQKLISDKLVRSDLAHGSTQMYAAYQKNQIASYVGASWGYSMFRDNLPQQAGKWSIVPMPTWTAGGASGDWGGSTVAFMKGNSHLYESVKFNTWLNTDPEALALENKLGGLYPAANAGLQLPALSEGVAYYNNEKIFDVFAESSKKIDTSFAWGPTQKTVNLALQDAMAKATAGDGTLTDALETAQAAALKSMKDQAIPATAGK
;
A
#
# COMPACT_ATOMS: atom_id res chain seq x y z
N MET A 1 77.28 12.16 -9.75
CA MET A 1 77.76 12.06 -11.12
C MET A 1 76.52 12.35 -11.98
N SER A 2 76.35 13.62 -12.39
CA SER A 2 76.75 14.21 -13.68
C SER A 2 76.16 13.42 -14.86
N ASN A 3 75.32 13.97 -15.74
CA ASN A 3 75.27 15.20 -16.50
C ASN A 3 73.89 15.32 -17.20
N THR A 4 73.20 16.41 -17.11
CA THR A 4 72.94 17.50 -18.07
C THR A 4 73.18 17.19 -19.56
N VAL A 5 72.16 17.42 -20.41
CA VAL A 5 72.22 18.29 -21.63
C VAL A 5 70.79 18.58 -22.18
N MET A 6 70.40 19.87 -22.29
CA MET A 6 69.55 20.49 -23.30
C MET A 6 70.46 20.97 -24.45
N PRO A 7 70.03 21.24 -25.68
CA PRO A 7 68.99 22.17 -26.13
C PRO A 7 68.30 21.72 -27.46
N THR A 8 67.34 22.31 -28.06
CA THR A 8 67.30 23.52 -28.89
C THR A 8 65.89 23.83 -29.44
N ARG A 9 65.61 25.08 -29.61
CA ARG A 9 64.41 25.69 -30.17
C ARG A 9 64.30 25.53 -31.69
N LEU A 10 63.06 25.39 -32.19
CA LEU A 10 62.71 26.00 -33.50
C LEU A 10 61.25 26.50 -33.46
N ALA A 11 61.11 27.79 -33.79
CA ALA A 11 59.88 28.48 -33.93
C ALA A 11 59.34 28.29 -35.36
N ALA A 12 58.04 28.11 -35.53
CA ALA A 12 57.38 28.34 -36.80
C ALA A 12 55.99 28.98 -36.50
N ALA A 13 55.83 30.16 -37.01
CA ALA A 13 54.61 30.94 -37.00
C ALA A 13 53.62 30.38 -38.04
N ALA A 14 52.34 30.29 -37.67
CA ALA A 14 51.26 30.16 -38.64
C ALA A 14 50.01 30.82 -38.10
N THR A 15 49.68 31.89 -38.74
CA THR A 15 48.41 32.61 -38.97
C THR A 15 47.12 32.20 -38.25
N LEU A 16 46.57 33.22 -37.54
CA LEU A 16 45.22 33.31 -37.02
C LEU A 16 44.18 33.26 -38.16
N SER A 17 43.23 32.34 -38.03
CA SER A 17 41.92 32.48 -38.68
C SER A 17 40.86 32.45 -37.58
N LEU A 18 40.28 33.62 -37.27
CA LEU A 18 39.10 33.77 -36.41
C LEU A 18 37.86 33.21 -37.14
N THR A 19 37.35 32.12 -36.69
CA THR A 19 35.95 31.68 -36.96
C THR A 19 35.13 31.94 -35.73
N LEU A 20 34.23 32.90 -35.81
CA LEU A 20 33.17 33.16 -34.84
C LEU A 20 32.20 31.97 -34.86
N LEU A 21 32.27 31.12 -33.84
CA LEU A 21 31.21 30.18 -33.52
C LEU A 21 30.24 30.86 -32.55
N ALA A 22 29.09 31.27 -33.08
CA ALA A 22 27.94 31.62 -32.27
C ALA A 22 27.50 30.39 -31.44
N GLY A 23 27.85 30.37 -30.17
CA GLY A 23 27.34 29.38 -29.21
C GLY A 23 25.89 29.70 -28.93
N CYS A 24 24.97 28.90 -29.49
CA CYS A 24 23.62 28.79 -28.94
C CYS A 24 23.73 28.09 -27.57
N SER A 25 23.65 28.85 -26.51
CA SER A 25 23.34 28.33 -25.18
C SER A 25 21.90 27.82 -25.21
N SER A 26 21.74 26.50 -25.36
CA SER A 26 20.46 25.86 -25.06
C SER A 26 20.18 26.01 -23.57
N PRO A 27 18.96 26.42 -23.20
CA PRO A 27 18.58 26.38 -21.79
C PRO A 27 18.67 24.93 -21.30
N ALA A 28 19.14 24.77 -20.07
CA ALA A 28 19.10 23.50 -19.38
C ALA A 28 17.65 22.97 -19.43
N ASP A 29 17.45 21.83 -20.07
CA ASP A 29 16.20 21.11 -20.02
C ASP A 29 15.91 20.80 -18.56
N SER A 30 14.92 21.50 -18.01
CA SER A 30 14.22 21.03 -16.83
C SER A 30 13.65 19.66 -17.21
N ASP A 31 14.09 18.60 -16.52
CA ASP A 31 13.54 17.24 -16.61
C ASP A 31 12.05 17.24 -16.20
N THR A 32 11.20 17.78 -17.04
CA THR A 32 9.78 17.43 -17.04
C THR A 32 9.71 16.01 -17.57
N ALA A 33 9.25 15.08 -16.74
CA ALA A 33 8.95 13.71 -17.14
C ALA A 33 8.20 13.77 -18.48
N SER A 34 8.83 13.29 -19.55
CA SER A 34 8.26 13.36 -20.89
C SER A 34 6.96 12.54 -20.86
N ALA A 35 5.83 13.21 -21.08
CA ALA A 35 4.55 12.53 -21.27
C ALA A 35 4.71 11.54 -22.41
N GLY A 36 4.52 10.24 -22.13
CA GLY A 36 4.64 9.20 -23.13
C GLY A 36 3.62 9.45 -24.26
N SER A 37 4.02 9.22 -25.50
CA SER A 37 3.08 9.30 -26.63
C SER A 37 2.02 8.22 -26.47
N CYS A 38 0.73 8.59 -26.48
CA CYS A 38 -0.39 7.65 -26.47
C CYS A 38 -0.83 7.27 -27.88
N THR A 39 0.07 6.66 -28.62
CA THR A 39 -0.17 6.23 -30.01
C THR A 39 -0.16 4.71 -30.07
N PRO A 40 -1.17 4.07 -30.70
CA PRO A 40 -1.15 2.62 -30.90
C PRO A 40 0.10 2.16 -31.64
N ALA A 41 0.70 1.08 -31.16
CA ALA A 41 1.84 0.48 -31.83
C ALA A 41 1.45 -0.09 -33.23
N LYS A 42 2.39 -0.05 -34.16
CA LYS A 42 2.24 -0.71 -35.45
C LYS A 42 2.63 -2.19 -35.34
N GLY A 43 1.67 -3.06 -35.04
CA GLY A 43 1.91 -4.50 -34.95
C GLY A 43 1.69 -5.06 -33.54
N LYS A 44 2.16 -6.30 -33.33
CA LYS A 44 1.96 -6.99 -32.05
C LYS A 44 2.87 -6.43 -30.96
N VAL A 45 2.30 -6.29 -29.78
CA VAL A 45 3.00 -5.82 -28.57
C VAL A 45 2.99 -6.90 -27.51
N THR A 46 4.06 -6.99 -26.72
CA THR A 46 4.12 -7.80 -25.50
C THR A 46 4.48 -6.90 -24.32
N LEU A 47 3.54 -6.72 -23.42
CA LEU A 47 3.73 -5.95 -22.18
C LEU A 47 4.31 -6.83 -21.08
N GLN A 48 5.14 -6.25 -20.24
CA GLN A 48 5.64 -6.88 -19.01
C GLN A 48 4.84 -6.35 -17.81
N TYR A 49 4.19 -7.24 -17.07
CA TYR A 49 3.46 -6.90 -15.85
C TYR A 49 4.03 -7.66 -14.65
N TRP A 50 4.60 -6.92 -13.68
CA TRP A 50 5.12 -7.49 -12.44
C TRP A 50 4.15 -7.28 -11.29
N ASN A 51 3.85 -8.36 -10.54
CA ASN A 51 2.84 -8.35 -9.48
C ASN A 51 3.16 -9.34 -8.36
N THR A 52 2.33 -9.33 -7.32
CA THR A 52 2.42 -10.25 -6.17
C THR A 52 1.15 -11.10 -6.01
N VAL A 53 0.15 -10.93 -6.89
CA VAL A 53 -1.17 -11.55 -6.76
C VAL A 53 -1.13 -13.03 -7.14
N PRO A 54 -1.56 -13.94 -6.26
CA PRO A 54 -1.70 -15.34 -6.61
C PRO A 54 -2.67 -15.54 -7.78
N GLY A 55 -2.31 -16.38 -8.75
CA GLY A 55 -3.19 -16.73 -9.88
C GLY A 55 -3.31 -15.65 -10.97
N MET A 56 -2.52 -14.58 -10.93
CA MET A 56 -2.52 -13.53 -11.95
C MET A 56 -2.16 -14.05 -13.35
N ASP A 57 -1.39 -15.14 -13.43
CA ASP A 57 -1.12 -15.84 -14.69
C ASP A 57 -2.39 -16.29 -15.41
N LYS A 58 -3.41 -16.73 -14.67
CA LYS A 58 -4.71 -17.14 -15.21
C LYS A 58 -5.55 -15.96 -15.66
N VAL A 59 -5.50 -14.84 -14.93
CA VAL A 59 -6.17 -13.59 -15.34
C VAL A 59 -5.55 -13.06 -16.63
N VAL A 60 -4.21 -13.02 -16.69
CA VAL A 60 -3.48 -12.59 -17.90
C VAL A 60 -3.73 -13.53 -19.09
N ALA A 61 -3.84 -14.85 -18.86
CA ALA A 61 -4.18 -15.79 -19.92
C ALA A 61 -5.56 -15.52 -20.57
N LEU A 62 -6.54 -15.05 -19.79
CA LEU A 62 -7.85 -14.63 -20.30
C LEU A 62 -7.72 -13.41 -21.23
N TRP A 63 -6.96 -12.39 -20.82
CA TRP A 63 -6.65 -11.25 -21.67
C TRP A 63 -5.98 -11.67 -22.96
N ASN A 64 -4.91 -12.47 -22.88
CA ASN A 64 -4.09 -12.88 -24.02
C ASN A 64 -4.89 -13.68 -25.05
N LYS A 65 -5.84 -14.51 -24.59
CA LYS A 65 -6.75 -15.26 -25.48
C LYS A 65 -7.62 -14.32 -26.32
N ASN A 66 -8.08 -13.22 -25.73
CA ASN A 66 -9.03 -12.30 -26.36
C ASN A 66 -8.35 -11.12 -27.08
N ASN A 67 -7.03 -10.94 -26.90
CA ASN A 67 -6.27 -9.81 -27.43
C ASN A 67 -4.98 -10.29 -28.12
N PRO A 68 -5.05 -10.91 -29.32
CA PRO A 68 -3.89 -11.52 -29.99
C PRO A 68 -2.79 -10.54 -30.37
N ASP A 69 -3.11 -9.25 -30.48
CA ASP A 69 -2.16 -8.20 -30.86
C ASP A 69 -1.53 -7.48 -29.66
N ILE A 70 -2.10 -7.66 -28.45
CA ILE A 70 -1.57 -7.09 -27.20
C ILE A 70 -1.44 -8.22 -26.18
N GLN A 71 -0.28 -8.84 -26.18
CA GLN A 71 0.02 -9.92 -25.24
C GLN A 71 0.64 -9.36 -23.96
N VAL A 72 0.41 -10.03 -22.85
CA VAL A 72 0.99 -9.65 -21.55
C VAL A 72 1.76 -10.85 -20.99
N GLN A 73 2.96 -10.61 -20.52
CA GLN A 73 3.75 -11.56 -19.73
C GLN A 73 3.77 -11.09 -18.29
N THR A 74 3.37 -11.95 -17.38
CA THR A 74 3.34 -11.63 -15.95
C THR A 74 4.52 -12.27 -15.22
N LYS A 75 5.06 -11.55 -14.23
CA LYS A 75 6.10 -12.05 -13.33
C LYS A 75 5.68 -11.80 -11.88
N ASN A 76 5.63 -12.87 -11.08
CA ASN A 76 5.42 -12.74 -9.65
C ASN A 76 6.73 -12.31 -8.97
N ILE A 77 6.68 -11.26 -8.13
CA ILE A 77 7.82 -10.67 -7.41
C ILE A 77 7.55 -10.60 -5.90
N SER A 78 6.69 -11.46 -5.36
CA SER A 78 6.26 -11.42 -3.95
C SER A 78 7.38 -11.62 -2.92
N ASN A 79 8.49 -12.27 -3.29
CA ASN A 79 9.59 -12.53 -2.36
C ASN A 79 10.36 -11.26 -1.94
N ASP A 80 10.50 -10.29 -2.86
CA ASP A 80 11.15 -8.99 -2.62
C ASP A 80 10.65 -7.98 -3.66
N GLN A 81 9.43 -7.55 -3.49
CA GLN A 81 8.74 -6.70 -4.47
C GLN A 81 9.50 -5.40 -4.75
N TYR A 82 9.75 -4.62 -3.71
CA TYR A 82 10.32 -3.27 -3.89
C TYR A 82 11.82 -3.27 -4.09
N GLY A 83 12.56 -4.26 -3.61
CA GLY A 83 13.97 -4.45 -3.94
C GLY A 83 14.15 -4.84 -5.41
N THR A 84 13.36 -5.80 -5.89
CA THR A 84 13.34 -6.22 -7.29
C THR A 84 12.98 -5.07 -8.22
N LEU A 85 11.90 -4.33 -7.92
CA LEU A 85 11.45 -3.20 -8.73
C LEU A 85 12.46 -2.05 -8.72
N GLY A 86 13.01 -1.69 -7.54
CA GLY A 86 14.02 -0.64 -7.40
C GLY A 86 15.31 -0.94 -8.15
N ASN A 87 15.77 -2.20 -8.15
CA ASN A 87 16.94 -2.62 -8.92
C ASN A 87 16.68 -2.53 -10.43
N ALA A 88 15.49 -2.92 -10.88
CA ALA A 88 15.11 -2.82 -12.28
C ALA A 88 15.02 -1.37 -12.76
N LEU A 89 14.44 -0.47 -11.94
CA LEU A 89 14.38 0.97 -12.23
C LEU A 89 15.78 1.57 -12.38
N LYS A 90 16.69 1.28 -11.45
CA LYS A 90 18.09 1.75 -11.51
C LYS A 90 18.84 1.22 -12.76
N ALA A 91 18.51 0.03 -13.20
CA ALA A 91 19.11 -0.60 -14.39
C ALA A 91 18.44 -0.15 -15.71
N GLY A 92 17.38 0.67 -15.69
CA GLY A 92 16.60 1.01 -16.88
C GLY A 92 15.85 -0.18 -17.49
N LYS A 93 15.53 -1.20 -16.68
CA LYS A 93 14.86 -2.46 -17.07
C LYS A 93 13.56 -2.70 -16.32
N ALA A 94 12.88 -1.61 -15.91
CA ALA A 94 11.57 -1.71 -15.30
C ALA A 94 10.56 -2.34 -16.27
N PRO A 95 9.52 -3.05 -15.77
CA PRO A 95 8.43 -3.55 -16.61
C PRO A 95 7.58 -2.39 -17.16
N ASP A 96 6.67 -2.67 -18.09
CA ASP A 96 5.69 -1.67 -18.55
C ASP A 96 4.72 -1.29 -17.44
N LEU A 97 4.29 -2.30 -16.67
CA LEU A 97 3.35 -2.19 -15.56
C LEU A 97 3.87 -2.92 -14.33
N ALA A 98 3.62 -2.34 -13.15
CA ALA A 98 3.90 -3.01 -11.89
C ALA A 98 2.77 -2.80 -10.88
N GLN A 99 2.46 -3.83 -10.10
CA GLN A 99 1.65 -3.68 -8.90
C GLN A 99 2.43 -2.92 -7.84
N VAL A 100 1.82 -1.89 -7.24
CA VAL A 100 2.42 -1.03 -6.22
C VAL A 100 1.38 -0.70 -5.16
N GLY A 101 1.72 -0.87 -3.89
CA GLY A 101 0.86 -0.44 -2.78
C GLY A 101 0.65 1.08 -2.76
N TYR A 102 -0.51 1.53 -2.31
CA TYR A 102 -0.82 2.97 -2.23
C TYR A 102 0.21 3.74 -1.41
N ASP A 103 0.69 3.17 -0.32
CA ASP A 103 1.67 3.77 0.58
C ASP A 103 3.06 3.97 -0.07
N GLN A 104 3.40 3.16 -1.08
CA GLN A 104 4.68 3.22 -1.78
C GLN A 104 4.67 4.18 -2.97
N LEU A 105 3.48 4.49 -3.52
CA LEU A 105 3.37 5.36 -4.69
C LEU A 105 4.07 6.73 -4.52
N PRO A 106 3.87 7.48 -3.41
CA PRO A 106 4.52 8.77 -3.25
C PRO A 106 6.05 8.65 -3.23
N SER A 107 6.58 7.64 -2.54
CA SER A 107 8.02 7.41 -2.45
C SER A 107 8.65 7.02 -3.80
N LEU A 108 7.96 6.23 -4.60
CA LEU A 108 8.42 5.87 -5.94
C LEU A 108 8.29 7.04 -6.93
N ARG A 109 7.27 7.90 -6.74
CA ARG A 109 7.13 9.10 -7.55
C ARG A 109 8.28 10.09 -7.35
N THR A 110 8.74 10.31 -6.12
CA THR A 110 9.92 11.16 -5.87
C THR A 110 11.21 10.61 -6.51
N GLN A 111 11.23 9.30 -6.78
CA GLN A 111 12.32 8.64 -7.51
C GLN A 111 12.12 8.65 -9.03
N ASN A 112 11.11 9.37 -9.54
CA ASN A 112 10.77 9.43 -10.96
C ASN A 112 10.57 8.02 -11.57
N ALA A 113 9.84 7.14 -10.84
CA ALA A 113 9.64 5.74 -11.21
C ALA A 113 8.52 5.52 -12.21
N PHE A 114 7.69 6.53 -12.49
CA PHE A 114 6.47 6.40 -13.28
C PHE A 114 6.51 7.24 -14.54
N VAL A 115 5.71 6.84 -15.52
CA VAL A 115 5.32 7.68 -16.66
C VAL A 115 3.89 8.20 -16.46
N ASP A 116 3.65 9.44 -16.84
CA ASP A 116 2.31 10.02 -16.80
C ASP A 116 1.49 9.53 -18.00
N ALA A 117 0.40 8.82 -17.72
CA ALA A 117 -0.52 8.31 -18.72
C ALA A 117 -1.63 9.32 -19.10
N SER A 118 -1.64 10.54 -18.59
CA SER A 118 -2.67 11.56 -18.88
C SER A 118 -2.73 11.97 -20.35
N ALA A 119 -1.64 11.77 -21.11
CA ALA A 119 -1.62 11.89 -22.58
C ALA A 119 -2.60 10.94 -23.26
N CYS A 120 -2.97 9.83 -22.61
CA CYS A 120 -4.02 8.91 -23.05
C CYS A 120 -5.37 9.38 -22.50
N SER A 121 -6.24 9.93 -23.33
CA SER A 121 -7.57 10.38 -22.88
C SER A 121 -8.36 9.27 -22.17
N ALA A 122 -8.17 8.00 -22.59
CA ALA A 122 -8.77 6.83 -21.94
C ALA A 122 -8.30 6.65 -20.49
N ALA A 123 -7.06 7.04 -20.14
CA ALA A 123 -6.56 6.94 -18.79
C ALA A 123 -7.30 7.90 -17.83
N GLY A 124 -7.49 9.16 -18.23
CA GLY A 124 -8.29 10.12 -17.45
C GLY A 124 -9.76 9.73 -17.35
N ALA A 125 -10.34 9.20 -18.44
CA ALA A 125 -11.73 8.72 -18.48
C ALA A 125 -11.99 7.53 -17.54
N ALA A 126 -10.96 6.74 -17.23
CA ALA A 126 -11.07 5.60 -16.30
C ALA A 126 -11.43 6.03 -14.88
N LYS A 127 -11.16 7.27 -14.47
CA LYS A 127 -11.46 7.80 -13.13
C LYS A 127 -12.87 7.47 -12.65
N SER A 128 -13.88 7.64 -13.49
CA SER A 128 -15.29 7.40 -13.13
C SER A 128 -15.63 5.93 -12.85
N LYS A 129 -14.75 5.01 -13.22
CA LYS A 129 -14.94 3.57 -13.00
C LYS A 129 -14.51 3.11 -11.61
N PHE A 130 -13.76 3.92 -10.88
CA PHE A 130 -13.20 3.58 -9.58
C PHE A 130 -13.94 4.27 -8.43
N VAL A 131 -13.86 3.68 -7.26
CA VAL A 131 -14.32 4.29 -6.01
C VAL A 131 -13.53 5.60 -5.80
N PRO A 132 -14.19 6.75 -5.56
CA PRO A 132 -13.52 8.06 -5.61
C PRO A 132 -12.28 8.21 -4.73
N TRP A 133 -12.32 7.66 -3.49
CA TRP A 133 -11.19 7.78 -2.58
C TRP A 133 -9.95 6.99 -3.05
N THR A 134 -10.14 5.85 -3.73
CA THR A 134 -9.02 5.05 -4.27
C THR A 134 -8.30 5.80 -5.37
N TRP A 135 -9.05 6.49 -6.23
CA TRP A 135 -8.45 7.33 -7.26
C TRP A 135 -7.65 8.49 -6.66
N SER A 136 -8.14 9.13 -5.59
CA SER A 136 -7.42 10.23 -4.93
C SER A 136 -6.07 9.79 -4.37
N GLN A 137 -5.95 8.53 -3.94
CA GLN A 137 -4.68 7.95 -3.46
C GLN A 137 -3.65 7.74 -4.59
N THR A 138 -4.07 7.71 -5.86
CA THR A 138 -3.17 7.52 -7.01
C THR A 138 -2.79 8.82 -7.71
N SER A 139 -3.54 9.90 -7.51
CA SER A 139 -3.38 11.18 -8.22
C SER A 139 -2.51 12.22 -7.51
N PHE A 140 -2.22 12.04 -6.22
CA PHE A 140 -1.39 12.94 -5.39
C PHE A 140 -1.83 14.41 -5.40
N GLY A 141 -3.13 14.67 -5.62
CA GLY A 141 -3.66 16.03 -5.75
C GLY A 141 -3.35 16.73 -7.08
N ASP A 142 -2.75 16.00 -8.04
CA ASP A 142 -2.34 16.51 -9.33
C ASP A 142 -3.23 15.94 -10.47
N THR A 143 -3.11 16.45 -11.67
CA THR A 143 -3.89 16.01 -12.84
C THR A 143 -3.28 14.82 -13.56
N GLY A 144 -2.07 14.39 -13.20
CA GLY A 144 -1.37 13.25 -13.78
C GLY A 144 -2.05 11.92 -13.45
N VAL A 145 -1.85 10.93 -14.30
CA VAL A 145 -2.34 9.56 -14.13
C VAL A 145 -1.16 8.60 -14.11
N PHE A 146 -0.74 8.16 -12.93
CA PHE A 146 0.47 7.34 -12.75
C PHE A 146 0.17 5.87 -12.47
N ALA A 147 -1.03 5.58 -11.99
CA ALA A 147 -1.49 4.24 -11.66
C ALA A 147 -3.01 4.16 -11.72
N PHE A 148 -3.55 2.95 -11.89
CA PHE A 148 -4.96 2.68 -11.64
C PHE A 148 -5.12 1.92 -10.33
N PRO A 149 -6.14 2.23 -9.51
CA PRO A 149 -6.49 1.43 -8.35
C PRO A 149 -6.79 -0.02 -8.74
N GLN A 150 -6.29 -1.01 -7.99
CA GLN A 150 -6.57 -2.42 -8.25
C GLN A 150 -7.49 -2.98 -7.17
N ASP A 151 -7.05 -2.97 -5.92
CA ASP A 151 -7.82 -3.46 -4.78
C ASP A 151 -7.72 -2.53 -3.57
N THR A 152 -8.51 -2.82 -2.55
CA THR A 152 -8.54 -2.08 -1.29
C THR A 152 -8.61 -3.03 -0.11
N GLY A 153 -8.21 -2.55 1.05
CA GLY A 153 -8.22 -3.30 2.29
C GLY A 153 -9.10 -2.68 3.39
N PRO A 154 -10.42 -2.40 3.15
CA PRO A 154 -11.28 -1.91 4.21
C PRO A 154 -11.22 -2.84 5.42
N MET A 155 -11.00 -2.27 6.62
CA MET A 155 -10.76 -3.05 7.82
C MET A 155 -12.07 -3.45 8.50
N ALA A 156 -12.02 -4.61 9.17
CA ALA A 156 -13.10 -5.16 9.96
C ALA A 156 -12.55 -5.94 11.17
N LEU A 157 -13.44 -6.34 12.08
CA LEU A 157 -13.11 -7.22 13.18
C LEU A 157 -13.57 -8.65 12.85
N TYR A 158 -12.63 -9.57 12.77
CA TYR A 158 -12.87 -11.00 12.69
C TYR A 158 -12.97 -11.57 14.11
N VAL A 159 -14.07 -12.19 14.46
CA VAL A 159 -14.28 -12.76 15.79
C VAL A 159 -14.41 -14.27 15.74
N ARG A 160 -13.78 -14.95 16.68
CA ARG A 160 -14.05 -16.35 16.98
C ARG A 160 -15.40 -16.45 17.68
N SER A 161 -16.47 -16.58 16.90
CA SER A 161 -17.85 -16.59 17.38
C SER A 161 -18.08 -17.68 18.45
N ASP A 162 -17.39 -18.83 18.32
CA ASP A 162 -17.41 -19.91 19.31
C ASP A 162 -16.78 -19.49 20.67
N LEU A 163 -15.64 -18.77 20.64
CA LEU A 163 -15.00 -18.27 21.85
C LEU A 163 -15.77 -17.10 22.46
N PHE A 164 -16.27 -16.17 21.64
CA PHE A 164 -17.11 -15.08 22.12
C PHE A 164 -18.35 -15.61 22.83
N LYS A 165 -19.02 -16.61 22.26
CA LYS A 165 -20.16 -17.29 22.89
C LYS A 165 -19.73 -18.02 24.18
N LYS A 166 -18.63 -18.78 24.15
CA LYS A 166 -18.16 -19.56 25.31
C LYS A 166 -17.88 -18.69 26.52
N TYR A 167 -17.30 -17.49 26.32
CA TYR A 167 -16.93 -16.58 27.39
C TYR A 167 -17.95 -15.44 27.60
N ASP A 168 -19.12 -15.54 26.95
CA ASP A 168 -20.19 -14.53 27.03
C ASP A 168 -19.67 -13.11 26.74
N LEU A 169 -18.90 -12.96 25.65
CA LEU A 169 -18.37 -11.67 25.20
C LEU A 169 -19.37 -11.03 24.24
N PRO A 170 -19.79 -9.77 24.48
CA PRO A 170 -20.56 -9.03 23.51
C PRO A 170 -19.68 -8.67 22.29
N ILE A 171 -20.29 -8.56 21.11
CA ILE A 171 -19.62 -8.02 19.93
C ILE A 171 -19.38 -6.52 20.17
N PRO A 172 -18.10 -6.06 20.22
CA PRO A 172 -17.80 -4.69 20.56
C PRO A 172 -18.05 -3.74 19.38
N LYS A 173 -18.66 -2.60 19.64
CA LYS A 173 -18.93 -1.52 18.66
C LYS A 173 -17.93 -0.37 18.79
N THR A 174 -17.32 -0.23 19.97
CA THR A 174 -16.33 0.79 20.26
C THR A 174 -15.04 0.17 20.78
N TRP A 175 -13.93 0.90 20.69
CA TRP A 175 -12.66 0.46 21.25
C TRP A 175 -12.70 0.28 22.76
N ASP A 176 -13.53 1.07 23.50
CA ASP A 176 -13.74 0.87 24.93
C ASP A 176 -14.45 -0.46 25.22
N GLU A 177 -15.47 -0.80 24.44
CA GLU A 177 -16.16 -2.10 24.55
C GLU A 177 -15.22 -3.26 24.19
N TYR A 178 -14.33 -3.07 23.20
CA TYR A 178 -13.31 -4.05 22.85
C TYR A 178 -12.31 -4.28 24.00
N ALA A 179 -11.83 -3.23 24.63
CA ALA A 179 -10.97 -3.34 25.81
C ALA A 179 -11.70 -4.00 27.00
N ALA A 180 -12.99 -3.72 27.19
CA ALA A 180 -13.80 -4.37 28.23
C ALA A 180 -13.98 -5.88 27.95
N ALA A 181 -14.22 -6.26 26.68
CA ALA A 181 -14.30 -7.68 26.27
C ALA A 181 -12.94 -8.37 26.49
N ALA A 182 -11.82 -7.72 26.15
CA ALA A 182 -10.47 -8.22 26.38
C ALA A 182 -10.21 -8.52 27.86
N LYS A 183 -10.55 -7.57 28.76
CA LYS A 183 -10.42 -7.74 30.21
C LYS A 183 -11.30 -8.89 30.75
N LYS A 184 -12.56 -8.98 30.26
CA LYS A 184 -13.48 -10.08 30.66
C LYS A 184 -12.91 -11.44 30.22
N LEU A 185 -12.40 -11.52 29.00
CA LEU A 185 -11.77 -12.74 28.47
C LEU A 185 -10.55 -13.14 29.29
N HIS A 186 -9.61 -12.21 29.51
CA HIS A 186 -8.38 -12.47 30.27
C HIS A 186 -8.66 -12.90 31.71
N LYS A 187 -9.66 -12.30 32.36
CA LYS A 187 -10.10 -12.71 33.70
C LYS A 187 -10.66 -14.15 33.71
N ALA A 188 -11.39 -14.54 32.67
CA ALA A 188 -11.97 -15.87 32.53
C ALA A 188 -10.95 -16.94 32.12
N ASN A 189 -9.99 -16.56 31.28
CA ASN A 189 -8.90 -17.42 30.82
C ASN A 189 -7.69 -16.59 30.39
N PRO A 190 -6.63 -16.45 31.23
CA PRO A 190 -5.47 -15.63 30.91
C PRO A 190 -4.59 -16.18 29.77
N ASP A 191 -4.80 -17.44 29.36
CA ASP A 191 -4.06 -18.04 28.22
C ASP A 191 -4.62 -17.63 26.85
N ILE A 192 -5.73 -16.90 26.82
CA ILE A 192 -6.37 -16.44 25.59
C ILE A 192 -6.33 -14.92 25.53
N SER A 193 -5.60 -14.38 24.56
CA SER A 193 -5.60 -12.96 24.25
C SER A 193 -6.75 -12.60 23.31
N ILE A 194 -7.23 -11.34 23.44
CA ILE A 194 -8.30 -10.86 22.53
C ILE A 194 -7.81 -10.81 21.08
N THR A 195 -6.56 -10.38 20.86
CA THR A 195 -5.88 -10.32 19.55
C THR A 195 -4.36 -10.31 19.78
N PHE A 196 -3.61 -9.97 18.71
CA PHE A 196 -2.18 -9.68 18.80
C PHE A 196 -1.86 -8.32 18.17
N PHE A 197 -0.74 -7.76 18.57
CA PHE A 197 -0.11 -6.56 18.02
C PHE A 197 1.20 -6.97 17.38
N ASP A 198 1.34 -6.82 16.06
CA ASP A 198 2.60 -7.08 15.36
C ASP A 198 3.42 -5.79 15.24
N PRO A 199 4.48 -5.61 16.02
CA PRO A 199 5.29 -4.39 15.98
C PRO A 199 6.03 -4.20 14.66
N ASN A 200 6.16 -5.26 13.84
CA ASN A 200 6.83 -5.20 12.54
C ASN A 200 5.85 -4.90 11.39
N ASN A 201 4.57 -4.64 11.69
CA ASN A 201 3.56 -4.36 10.68
C ASN A 201 3.09 -2.90 10.74
N ALA A 202 3.95 -1.98 10.26
CA ALA A 202 3.62 -0.57 10.21
C ALA A 202 2.42 -0.25 9.31
N GLU A 203 2.19 -1.03 8.25
CA GLU A 203 1.04 -0.83 7.35
C GLU A 203 -0.28 -1.08 8.07
N TRP A 204 -0.38 -2.15 8.85
CA TRP A 204 -1.53 -2.43 9.69
C TRP A 204 -1.74 -1.31 10.71
N PHE A 205 -0.66 -0.86 11.35
CA PHE A 205 -0.71 0.21 12.34
C PHE A 205 -1.17 1.53 11.72
N ASN A 206 -0.70 1.86 10.52
CA ASN A 206 -1.18 3.03 9.77
C ASN A 206 -2.68 2.95 9.47
N GLY A 207 -3.23 1.76 9.22
CA GLY A 207 -4.67 1.55 9.06
C GLY A 207 -5.47 1.90 10.33
N LEU A 208 -4.90 1.64 11.53
CA LEU A 208 -5.49 2.06 12.81
C LEU A 208 -5.41 3.58 13.00
N LEU A 209 -4.29 4.20 12.60
CA LEU A 209 -4.15 5.66 12.62
C LEU A 209 -5.16 6.32 11.66
N TRP A 210 -5.29 5.77 10.47
CA TRP A 210 -6.28 6.24 9.48
C TRP A 210 -7.69 6.17 10.03
N GLN A 211 -8.07 5.06 10.68
CA GLN A 211 -9.37 4.89 11.31
C GLN A 211 -9.68 5.97 12.36
N ASN A 212 -8.67 6.47 13.07
CA ASN A 212 -8.84 7.58 14.03
C ASN A 212 -8.71 8.97 13.35
N SER A 213 -8.83 9.03 12.02
CA SER A 213 -8.71 10.26 11.24
C SER A 213 -7.38 11.01 11.47
N ALA A 214 -6.32 10.29 11.80
CA ALA A 214 -4.99 10.86 11.89
C ALA A 214 -4.52 11.27 10.48
N LYS A 215 -4.10 12.52 10.33
CA LYS A 215 -3.58 13.06 9.07
C LYS A 215 -2.07 13.06 9.11
N MET A 216 -1.45 11.94 8.72
CA MET A 216 0.01 11.81 8.79
C MET A 216 0.74 12.85 7.93
N TYR A 217 0.15 13.22 6.81
CA TYR A 217 0.70 14.20 5.89
C TYR A 217 -0.39 15.11 5.32
N SER A 218 -0.02 16.36 5.08
CA SER A 218 -0.80 17.28 4.24
C SER A 218 0.14 18.18 3.45
N TYR A 219 -0.34 18.76 2.35
CA TYR A 219 0.44 19.67 1.51
C TYR A 219 -0.28 21.00 1.39
N SER A 220 0.38 22.08 1.77
CA SER A 220 -0.14 23.45 1.62
C SER A 220 1.00 24.47 1.68
N GLY A 221 0.85 25.60 1.00
CA GLY A 221 1.87 26.64 0.98
C GLY A 221 3.22 26.17 0.44
N ASP A 222 3.20 25.36 -0.62
CA ASP A 222 4.38 24.79 -1.30
C ASP A 222 5.29 23.93 -0.42
N LYS A 223 4.73 23.36 0.65
CA LYS A 223 5.46 22.46 1.55
C LYS A 223 4.57 21.36 2.14
N TRP A 224 5.20 20.30 2.56
CA TRP A 224 4.59 19.24 3.32
C TRP A 224 4.48 19.58 4.81
N HIS A 225 3.38 19.18 5.42
CA HIS A 225 3.20 19.16 6.87
C HIS A 225 3.18 17.72 7.34
N VAL A 226 4.09 17.38 8.23
CA VAL A 226 4.27 16.01 8.74
C VAL A 226 3.71 15.93 10.15
N SER A 227 2.62 15.19 10.33
CA SER A 227 1.85 15.06 11.59
C SER A 227 1.69 13.60 12.01
N VAL A 228 2.76 12.78 11.83
CA VAL A 228 2.75 11.36 12.23
C VAL A 228 2.43 11.21 13.71
N ALA A 229 2.94 12.11 14.55
CA ALA A 229 2.71 12.14 16.00
C ALA A 229 1.56 13.09 16.42
N SER A 230 0.48 13.15 15.61
CA SER A 230 -0.74 13.92 15.93
C SER A 230 -1.44 13.41 17.21
N ASP A 231 -2.34 14.20 17.78
CA ASP A 231 -3.11 13.78 18.95
C ASP A 231 -3.96 12.54 18.65
N GLN A 232 -4.52 12.44 17.43
CA GLN A 232 -5.26 11.27 16.98
C GLN A 232 -4.36 10.02 16.94
N SER A 233 -3.12 10.16 16.46
CA SER A 233 -2.14 9.07 16.46
C SER A 233 -1.76 8.66 17.89
N LYS A 234 -1.55 9.63 18.78
CA LYS A 234 -1.21 9.38 20.21
C LYS A 234 -2.33 8.63 20.92
N GLN A 235 -3.59 8.97 20.68
CA GLN A 235 -4.72 8.24 21.24
C GLN A 235 -4.67 6.74 20.85
N VAL A 236 -4.33 6.42 19.62
CA VAL A 236 -4.19 5.02 19.15
C VAL A 236 -3.02 4.33 19.87
N THR A 237 -1.86 4.98 19.96
CA THR A 237 -0.70 4.40 20.66
C THR A 237 -0.95 4.16 22.13
N GLU A 238 -1.54 5.11 22.84
CA GLU A 238 -1.88 4.98 24.27
C GLU A 238 -2.84 3.81 24.52
N TYR A 239 -3.85 3.67 23.65
CA TYR A 239 -4.80 2.56 23.75
C TYR A 239 -4.12 1.19 23.57
N TRP A 240 -3.35 1.01 22.50
CA TRP A 240 -2.68 -0.26 22.23
C TRP A 240 -1.58 -0.55 23.23
N GLN A 241 -0.82 0.46 23.67
CA GLN A 241 0.17 0.33 24.74
C GLN A 241 -0.48 -0.21 26.01
N LYS A 242 -1.67 0.31 26.37
CA LYS A 242 -2.40 -0.17 27.53
C LYS A 242 -2.84 -1.62 27.41
N LEU A 243 -3.36 -2.04 26.25
CA LEU A 243 -3.74 -3.44 26.02
C LEU A 243 -2.53 -4.39 26.13
N ILE A 244 -1.35 -3.96 25.64
CA ILE A 244 -0.09 -4.71 25.74
C ILE A 244 0.35 -4.80 27.20
N SER A 245 0.40 -3.67 27.91
CA SER A 245 0.84 -3.59 29.32
C SER A 245 -0.08 -4.39 30.26
N ASP A 246 -1.40 -4.39 29.99
CA ASP A 246 -2.40 -5.18 30.73
C ASP A 246 -2.38 -6.68 30.30
N LYS A 247 -1.48 -7.10 29.40
CA LYS A 247 -1.36 -8.46 28.83
C LYS A 247 -2.64 -8.99 28.16
N LEU A 248 -3.45 -8.10 27.60
CA LEU A 248 -4.70 -8.43 26.93
C LEU A 248 -4.50 -8.81 25.47
N VAL A 249 -3.36 -8.42 24.90
CA VAL A 249 -2.93 -8.74 23.54
C VAL A 249 -1.52 -9.32 23.54
N ARG A 250 -1.21 -10.19 22.60
CA ARG A 250 0.14 -10.71 22.36
C ARG A 250 0.92 -9.75 21.46
N SER A 251 2.23 -9.60 21.70
CA SER A 251 3.13 -8.81 20.85
C SER A 251 4.32 -9.60 20.33
N ASP A 252 4.26 -10.92 20.45
CA ASP A 252 5.31 -11.88 20.05
C ASP A 252 4.98 -12.65 18.76
N LEU A 253 3.93 -12.24 18.04
CA LEU A 253 3.49 -12.89 16.81
C LEU A 253 3.63 -11.94 15.62
N ALA A 254 4.25 -12.45 14.55
CA ALA A 254 4.27 -11.75 13.27
C ALA A 254 3.06 -12.15 12.42
N HIS A 255 2.45 -11.16 11.76
CA HIS A 255 1.34 -11.36 10.84
C HIS A 255 1.71 -12.36 9.72
N GLY A 256 0.79 -13.29 9.42
CA GLY A 256 0.98 -14.31 8.38
C GLY A 256 1.99 -15.41 8.72
N SER A 257 2.57 -15.38 9.93
CA SER A 257 3.53 -16.40 10.36
C SER A 257 2.86 -17.74 10.73
N THR A 258 3.63 -18.81 10.63
CA THR A 258 3.20 -20.14 11.12
C THR A 258 2.82 -20.11 12.60
N GLN A 259 3.53 -19.29 13.40
CA GLN A 259 3.26 -19.11 14.82
C GLN A 259 1.90 -18.43 15.07
N MET A 260 1.55 -17.44 14.26
CA MET A 260 0.23 -16.79 14.32
C MET A 260 -0.89 -17.81 14.03
N TYR A 261 -0.78 -18.58 12.95
CA TYR A 261 -1.77 -19.60 12.62
C TYR A 261 -1.86 -20.69 13.70
N ALA A 262 -0.71 -21.11 14.24
CA ALA A 262 -0.67 -22.08 15.35
C ALA A 262 -1.37 -21.56 16.61
N ALA A 263 -1.23 -20.27 16.94
CA ALA A 263 -1.91 -19.64 18.07
C ALA A 263 -3.44 -19.64 17.88
N TYR A 264 -3.93 -19.34 16.66
CA TYR A 264 -5.36 -19.46 16.35
C TYR A 264 -5.85 -20.91 16.41
N GLN A 265 -5.08 -21.87 15.88
CA GLN A 265 -5.43 -23.30 15.94
C GLN A 265 -5.55 -23.81 17.39
N LYS A 266 -4.68 -23.33 18.28
CA LYS A 266 -4.70 -23.65 19.71
C LYS A 266 -5.74 -22.86 20.51
N ASN A 267 -6.56 -22.03 19.85
CA ASN A 267 -7.55 -21.15 20.49
C ASN A 267 -6.95 -20.16 21.51
N GLN A 268 -5.73 -19.69 21.26
CA GLN A 268 -5.03 -18.73 22.11
C GLN A 268 -5.34 -17.27 21.75
N ILE A 269 -6.06 -17.04 20.65
CA ILE A 269 -6.46 -15.71 20.19
C ILE A 269 -7.93 -15.76 19.78
N ALA A 270 -8.71 -14.77 20.24
CA ALA A 270 -10.17 -14.75 20.08
C ALA A 270 -10.65 -13.86 18.93
N SER A 271 -9.84 -12.93 18.43
CA SER A 271 -10.22 -12.06 17.31
C SER A 271 -9.00 -11.62 16.48
N TYR A 272 -9.29 -11.02 15.33
CA TYR A 272 -8.28 -10.41 14.45
C TYR A 272 -8.82 -9.10 13.90
N VAL A 273 -8.05 -8.04 14.05
CA VAL A 273 -8.32 -6.73 13.44
C VAL A 273 -7.62 -6.73 12.10
N GLY A 274 -8.35 -6.80 11.01
CA GLY A 274 -7.76 -7.02 9.71
C GLY A 274 -8.54 -6.46 8.54
N ALA A 275 -7.94 -6.53 7.37
CA ALA A 275 -8.48 -6.04 6.11
C ALA A 275 -9.33 -7.11 5.39
N SER A 276 -10.03 -6.67 4.35
CA SER A 276 -10.92 -7.52 3.54
C SER A 276 -10.24 -8.77 2.97
N TRP A 277 -9.00 -8.67 2.51
CA TRP A 277 -8.23 -9.81 1.99
C TRP A 277 -7.94 -10.88 3.06
N GLY A 278 -8.03 -10.54 4.35
CA GLY A 278 -7.87 -11.48 5.46
C GLY A 278 -8.87 -12.65 5.43
N TYR A 279 -10.02 -12.49 4.77
CA TYR A 279 -11.02 -13.56 4.70
C TYR A 279 -10.48 -14.83 4.02
N SER A 280 -9.77 -14.67 2.92
CA SER A 280 -9.15 -15.79 2.20
C SER A 280 -7.96 -16.36 2.96
N MET A 281 -7.16 -15.49 3.60
CA MET A 281 -6.03 -15.90 4.43
C MET A 281 -6.47 -16.89 5.56
N PHE A 282 -7.56 -16.59 6.27
CA PHE A 282 -8.08 -17.47 7.31
C PHE A 282 -8.68 -18.75 6.73
N ARG A 283 -9.47 -18.65 5.66
CA ARG A 283 -10.07 -19.81 4.98
C ARG A 283 -8.99 -20.82 4.54
N ASP A 284 -7.91 -20.31 3.94
CA ASP A 284 -6.90 -21.15 3.28
C ASP A 284 -5.88 -21.72 4.28
N ASN A 285 -5.56 -21.00 5.36
CA ASN A 285 -4.57 -21.44 6.37
C ASN A 285 -5.19 -22.07 7.64
N LEU A 286 -6.47 -21.87 7.87
CA LEU A 286 -7.20 -22.42 9.04
C LEU A 286 -8.46 -23.19 8.64
N PRO A 287 -8.43 -24.11 7.64
CA PRO A 287 -9.63 -24.76 7.11
C PRO A 287 -10.41 -25.52 8.19
N GLN A 288 -9.75 -26.05 9.25
CA GLN A 288 -10.38 -26.74 10.38
C GLN A 288 -11.15 -25.81 11.33
N GLN A 289 -11.10 -24.49 11.10
CA GLN A 289 -11.88 -23.50 11.85
C GLN A 289 -13.09 -22.99 11.05
N ALA A 290 -13.45 -23.63 9.95
CA ALA A 290 -14.68 -23.32 9.23
C ALA A 290 -15.88 -23.34 10.18
N GLY A 291 -16.74 -22.34 10.05
CA GLY A 291 -17.92 -22.18 10.91
C GLY A 291 -17.66 -21.61 12.31
N LYS A 292 -16.40 -21.25 12.66
CA LYS A 292 -16.05 -20.69 13.97
C LYS A 292 -15.80 -19.18 13.94
N TRP A 293 -15.84 -18.57 12.77
CA TRP A 293 -15.53 -17.18 12.56
C TRP A 293 -16.75 -16.42 12.06
N SER A 294 -16.86 -15.18 12.51
CA SER A 294 -17.76 -14.14 11.95
C SER A 294 -16.95 -12.89 11.67
N ILE A 295 -17.36 -12.12 10.66
CA ILE A 295 -16.78 -10.82 10.36
C ILE A 295 -17.80 -9.74 10.70
N VAL A 296 -17.41 -8.80 11.55
CA VAL A 296 -18.26 -7.73 12.04
C VAL A 296 -17.59 -6.36 11.81
N PRO A 297 -18.36 -5.25 11.83
CA PRO A 297 -17.74 -3.93 11.74
C PRO A 297 -16.62 -3.73 12.76
N MET A 298 -15.54 -3.06 12.34
CA MET A 298 -14.45 -2.70 13.23
C MET A 298 -14.94 -1.82 14.37
N PRO A 299 -14.47 -2.00 15.62
CA PRO A 299 -14.75 -1.06 16.71
C PRO A 299 -14.32 0.34 16.34
N THR A 300 -15.08 1.36 16.72
CA THR A 300 -14.78 2.76 16.40
C THR A 300 -14.50 3.58 17.67
N TRP A 301 -13.79 4.70 17.53
CA TRP A 301 -13.48 5.60 18.66
C TRP A 301 -14.72 6.30 19.19
N THR A 302 -15.67 6.59 18.30
CA THR A 302 -16.99 7.12 18.64
C THR A 302 -18.05 6.30 17.91
N ALA A 303 -19.24 6.20 18.44
CA ALA A 303 -20.34 5.44 17.83
C ALA A 303 -20.57 5.89 16.38
N GLY A 304 -20.50 4.95 15.43
CA GLY A 304 -20.64 5.23 14.00
C GLY A 304 -19.47 5.95 13.34
N GLY A 305 -18.30 5.99 14.00
CA GLY A 305 -17.09 6.65 13.53
C GLY A 305 -16.48 6.05 12.26
N ALA A 306 -15.33 6.60 11.86
CA ALA A 306 -14.62 6.21 10.66
C ALA A 306 -14.11 4.77 10.69
N SER A 307 -13.86 4.21 9.52
CA SER A 307 -13.13 2.95 9.32
C SER A 307 -11.74 3.23 8.77
N GLY A 308 -10.84 2.24 8.93
CA GLY A 308 -9.50 2.26 8.36
C GLY A 308 -9.38 1.42 7.10
N ASP A 309 -8.28 1.62 6.40
CA ASP A 309 -7.86 0.79 5.29
C ASP A 309 -6.46 0.24 5.57
N TRP A 310 -6.25 -1.04 5.27
CA TRP A 310 -4.95 -1.67 5.40
C TRP A 310 -4.55 -2.38 4.13
N GLY A 311 -3.52 -1.85 3.46
CA GLY A 311 -3.02 -2.38 2.21
C GLY A 311 -3.79 -1.84 1.01
N GLY A 312 -4.15 -2.74 0.12
CA GLY A 312 -4.61 -2.36 -1.20
C GLY A 312 -3.47 -1.99 -2.13
N SER A 313 -3.72 -2.09 -3.41
CA SER A 313 -2.70 -1.90 -4.43
C SER A 313 -3.22 -1.18 -5.66
N THR A 314 -2.29 -0.82 -6.50
CA THR A 314 -2.50 -0.16 -7.78
C THR A 314 -1.70 -0.88 -8.85
N VAL A 315 -2.05 -0.67 -10.10
CA VAL A 315 -1.20 -1.05 -11.24
C VAL A 315 -0.63 0.21 -11.87
N ALA A 316 0.66 0.44 -11.62
CA ALA A 316 1.37 1.65 -12.00
C ALA A 316 1.99 1.55 -13.40
N PHE A 317 2.00 2.67 -14.13
CA PHE A 317 2.68 2.82 -15.42
C PHE A 317 4.15 3.15 -15.15
N MET A 318 5.05 2.22 -15.44
CA MET A 318 6.45 2.35 -15.05
C MET A 318 7.26 3.19 -16.03
N LYS A 319 8.27 3.90 -15.49
CA LYS A 319 9.22 4.68 -16.31
C LYS A 319 9.89 3.78 -17.35
N GLY A 320 9.98 4.27 -18.58
CA GLY A 320 10.52 3.51 -19.72
C GLY A 320 9.47 2.71 -20.49
N ASN A 321 8.20 2.74 -20.07
CA ASN A 321 7.10 2.13 -20.82
C ASN A 321 6.95 2.79 -22.19
N SER A 322 7.27 2.05 -23.25
CA SER A 322 7.19 2.49 -24.64
C SER A 322 5.84 2.17 -25.30
N HIS A 323 4.96 1.44 -24.60
CA HIS A 323 3.66 0.94 -25.07
C HIS A 323 2.52 1.45 -24.21
N LEU A 324 2.51 2.78 -23.97
CA LEU A 324 1.58 3.41 -23.02
C LEU A 324 0.11 3.22 -23.41
N TYR A 325 -0.21 3.30 -24.70
CA TYR A 325 -1.57 3.05 -25.23
C TYR A 325 -2.06 1.64 -24.87
N GLU A 326 -1.25 0.63 -25.16
CA GLU A 326 -1.57 -0.77 -24.91
C GLU A 326 -1.62 -1.07 -23.40
N SER A 327 -0.74 -0.45 -22.66
CA SER A 327 -0.72 -0.52 -21.19
C SER A 327 -1.97 0.06 -20.57
N VAL A 328 -2.48 1.18 -21.06
CA VAL A 328 -3.75 1.77 -20.59
C VAL A 328 -4.92 0.85 -20.92
N LYS A 329 -4.94 0.23 -22.12
CA LYS A 329 -5.99 -0.74 -22.49
C LYS A 329 -6.01 -1.95 -21.56
N PHE A 330 -4.85 -2.59 -21.36
CA PHE A 330 -4.74 -3.75 -20.48
C PHE A 330 -5.07 -3.39 -19.03
N ASN A 331 -4.48 -2.30 -18.50
CA ASN A 331 -4.69 -1.87 -17.12
C ASN A 331 -6.16 -1.48 -16.85
N THR A 332 -6.84 -0.85 -17.84
CA THR A 332 -8.27 -0.57 -17.73
C THR A 332 -9.07 -1.87 -17.66
N TRP A 333 -8.82 -2.83 -18.55
CA TRP A 333 -9.51 -4.11 -18.54
C TRP A 333 -9.24 -4.85 -17.23
N LEU A 334 -7.98 -5.01 -16.83
CA LEU A 334 -7.58 -5.73 -15.63
C LEU A 334 -8.35 -5.25 -14.40
N ASN A 335 -8.45 -3.94 -14.24
CA ASN A 335 -9.00 -3.36 -13.01
C ASN A 335 -10.48 -2.92 -13.12
N THR A 336 -11.17 -3.13 -14.25
CA THR A 336 -12.57 -2.70 -14.38
C THR A 336 -13.48 -3.69 -15.11
N ASP A 337 -12.93 -4.74 -15.71
CA ASP A 337 -13.72 -5.77 -16.40
C ASP A 337 -14.27 -6.77 -15.37
N PRO A 338 -15.58 -7.05 -15.36
CA PRO A 338 -16.18 -7.95 -14.35
C PRO A 338 -15.59 -9.37 -14.33
N GLU A 339 -15.18 -9.91 -15.49
CA GLU A 339 -14.61 -11.26 -15.56
C GLU A 339 -13.18 -11.29 -14.99
N ALA A 340 -12.37 -10.27 -15.29
CA ALA A 340 -11.05 -10.08 -14.69
C ALA A 340 -11.15 -9.92 -13.18
N LEU A 341 -12.00 -9.00 -12.71
CA LEU A 341 -12.21 -8.73 -11.28
C LEU A 341 -12.73 -9.96 -10.53
N ALA A 342 -13.62 -10.76 -11.13
CA ALA A 342 -14.10 -12.00 -10.52
C ALA A 342 -12.98 -13.03 -10.36
N LEU A 343 -12.08 -13.14 -11.34
CA LEU A 343 -10.92 -14.02 -11.24
C LEU A 343 -9.91 -13.51 -10.20
N GLU A 344 -9.62 -12.22 -10.15
CA GLU A 344 -8.74 -11.63 -9.14
C GLU A 344 -9.27 -11.84 -7.72
N ASN A 345 -10.58 -11.63 -7.50
CA ASN A 345 -11.22 -11.91 -6.21
C ASN A 345 -11.12 -13.40 -5.85
N LYS A 346 -11.46 -14.28 -6.80
CA LYS A 346 -11.49 -15.74 -6.57
C LYS A 346 -10.10 -16.33 -6.30
N LEU A 347 -9.08 -15.91 -7.05
CA LEU A 347 -7.74 -16.50 -7.04
C LEU A 347 -6.79 -15.77 -6.08
N GLY A 348 -6.87 -14.45 -6.04
CA GLY A 348 -5.99 -13.59 -5.26
C GLY A 348 -6.61 -13.05 -3.96
N GLY A 349 -7.93 -13.20 -3.79
CA GLY A 349 -8.64 -12.64 -2.63
C GLY A 349 -8.78 -11.12 -2.66
N LEU A 350 -8.57 -10.47 -3.81
CA LEU A 350 -8.61 -9.02 -3.94
C LEU A 350 -10.03 -8.48 -3.75
N TYR A 351 -10.16 -7.43 -2.95
CA TYR A 351 -11.41 -6.66 -2.83
C TYR A 351 -11.36 -5.47 -3.80
N PRO A 352 -12.19 -5.46 -4.86
CA PRO A 352 -12.00 -4.56 -5.99
C PRO A 352 -12.11 -3.08 -5.63
N ALA A 353 -11.23 -2.25 -6.20
CA ALA A 353 -11.33 -0.79 -6.15
C ALA A 353 -12.28 -0.19 -7.19
N ALA A 354 -12.71 -0.99 -8.18
CA ALA A 354 -13.63 -0.54 -9.23
C ALA A 354 -15.10 -0.71 -8.84
N ASN A 355 -15.94 0.24 -9.23
CA ASN A 355 -17.39 0.20 -8.99
C ASN A 355 -18.05 -1.07 -9.55
N ALA A 356 -17.62 -1.55 -10.73
CA ALA A 356 -18.11 -2.79 -11.32
C ALA A 356 -17.77 -4.02 -10.46
N GLY A 357 -16.60 -4.02 -9.82
CA GLY A 357 -16.18 -5.09 -8.94
C GLY A 357 -17.03 -5.23 -7.67
N LEU A 358 -17.54 -4.11 -7.16
CA LEU A 358 -18.42 -4.11 -5.98
C LEU A 358 -19.80 -4.71 -6.29
N GLN A 359 -20.12 -4.94 -7.56
CA GLN A 359 -21.37 -5.57 -8.01
C GLN A 359 -21.19 -7.05 -8.37
N LEU A 360 -20.03 -7.64 -8.13
CA LEU A 360 -19.77 -9.06 -8.43
C LEU A 360 -20.70 -9.95 -7.60
N PRO A 361 -21.35 -10.97 -8.22
CA PRO A 361 -22.20 -11.92 -7.49
C PRO A 361 -21.50 -12.56 -6.28
N ALA A 362 -20.21 -12.90 -6.41
CA ALA A 362 -19.42 -13.48 -5.34
C ALA A 362 -19.32 -12.59 -4.09
N LEU A 363 -19.47 -11.27 -4.22
CA LEU A 363 -19.45 -10.31 -3.10
C LEU A 363 -20.84 -10.17 -2.43
N SER A 364 -21.92 -10.65 -3.04
CA SER A 364 -23.29 -10.65 -2.49
C SER A 364 -23.70 -11.97 -1.88
N GLU A 365 -22.92 -13.02 -2.09
CA GLU A 365 -23.17 -14.36 -1.58
C GLU A 365 -22.60 -14.57 -0.17
N GLY A 366 -23.17 -15.53 0.55
CA GLY A 366 -22.62 -15.96 1.83
C GLY A 366 -21.37 -16.81 1.64
N VAL A 367 -20.37 -16.62 2.48
CA VAL A 367 -19.12 -17.39 2.43
C VAL A 367 -19.19 -18.58 3.38
N ALA A 368 -19.14 -19.79 2.85
CA ALA A 368 -19.34 -21.03 3.61
C ALA A 368 -18.40 -21.16 4.83
N TYR A 369 -17.16 -20.74 4.71
CA TYR A 369 -16.19 -20.72 5.82
C TYR A 369 -16.67 -19.87 7.01
N TYR A 370 -17.44 -18.82 6.77
CA TYR A 370 -18.02 -17.88 7.74
C TYR A 370 -19.52 -18.13 7.94
N ASN A 371 -19.95 -19.39 8.07
CA ASN A 371 -21.36 -19.77 8.31
C ASN A 371 -22.34 -19.24 7.25
N ASN A 372 -21.92 -19.08 6.00
CA ASN A 372 -22.69 -18.41 4.94
C ASN A 372 -23.08 -16.96 5.27
N GLU A 373 -22.31 -16.29 6.13
CA GLU A 373 -22.47 -14.84 6.35
C GLU A 373 -22.07 -14.07 5.09
N LYS A 374 -22.76 -12.98 4.83
CA LYS A 374 -22.45 -12.01 3.76
C LYS A 374 -21.35 -11.06 4.22
N ILE A 375 -20.16 -11.59 4.38
CA ILE A 375 -19.01 -10.86 4.95
C ILE A 375 -18.62 -9.61 4.15
N PHE A 376 -18.89 -9.63 2.84
CA PHE A 376 -18.56 -8.49 1.98
C PHE A 376 -19.47 -7.28 2.18
N ASP A 377 -20.68 -7.46 2.73
CA ASP A 377 -21.53 -6.33 3.15
C ASP A 377 -20.84 -5.52 4.26
N VAL A 378 -20.11 -6.19 5.17
CA VAL A 378 -19.34 -5.52 6.23
C VAL A 378 -18.22 -4.68 5.64
N PHE A 379 -17.47 -5.21 4.67
CA PHE A 379 -16.39 -4.48 4.02
C PHE A 379 -16.90 -3.33 3.15
N ALA A 380 -18.05 -3.51 2.49
CA ALA A 380 -18.69 -2.44 1.72
C ALA A 380 -19.11 -1.26 2.62
N GLU A 381 -19.71 -1.55 3.79
CA GLU A 381 -20.05 -0.51 4.77
C GLU A 381 -18.81 0.13 5.41
N SER A 382 -17.74 -0.65 5.63
CA SER A 382 -16.46 -0.16 6.10
C SER A 382 -15.84 0.82 5.08
N SER A 383 -15.80 0.44 3.80
CA SER A 383 -15.25 1.27 2.72
C SER A 383 -15.94 2.64 2.59
N LYS A 384 -17.26 2.71 2.84
CA LYS A 384 -18.03 3.98 2.82
C LYS A 384 -17.62 4.95 3.94
N LYS A 385 -16.99 4.45 5.00
CA LYS A 385 -16.62 5.21 6.19
C LYS A 385 -15.12 5.54 6.25
N ILE A 386 -14.35 5.20 5.23
CA ILE A 386 -12.93 5.53 5.15
C ILE A 386 -12.77 7.04 4.99
N ASP A 387 -11.93 7.65 5.82
CA ASP A 387 -11.61 9.09 5.71
C ASP A 387 -10.82 9.36 4.42
N THR A 388 -11.45 10.09 3.51
CA THR A 388 -10.88 10.42 2.19
C THR A 388 -9.79 11.49 2.24
N SER A 389 -9.59 12.12 3.39
CA SER A 389 -8.58 13.16 3.59
C SER A 389 -7.21 12.62 4.02
N PHE A 390 -7.10 11.31 4.29
CA PHE A 390 -5.83 10.68 4.60
C PHE A 390 -4.92 10.67 3.37
N ALA A 391 -3.66 11.00 3.55
CA ALA A 391 -2.67 11.04 2.48
C ALA A 391 -1.37 10.36 2.91
N TRP A 392 -0.78 9.61 1.99
CA TRP A 392 0.57 9.07 2.11
C TRP A 392 1.59 10.14 1.74
N GLY A 393 2.73 10.16 2.42
CA GLY A 393 3.79 11.13 2.16
C GLY A 393 4.93 10.59 1.30
N PRO A 394 5.77 11.49 0.76
CA PRO A 394 6.87 11.11 -0.13
C PRO A 394 7.96 10.27 0.56
N THR A 395 7.99 10.25 1.88
CA THR A 395 8.95 9.46 2.68
C THR A 395 8.29 8.33 3.49
N GLN A 396 7.13 7.84 3.05
CA GLN A 396 6.35 6.83 3.79
C GLN A 396 7.16 5.57 4.10
N LYS A 397 7.98 5.11 3.16
CA LYS A 397 8.87 3.96 3.41
C LYS A 397 9.79 4.18 4.62
N THR A 398 10.37 5.37 4.75
CA THR A 398 11.24 5.74 5.89
C THR A 398 10.43 5.75 7.19
N VAL A 399 9.20 6.27 7.15
CA VAL A 399 8.28 6.27 8.31
C VAL A 399 7.94 4.85 8.72
N ASN A 400 7.56 3.98 7.78
CA ASN A 400 7.21 2.60 8.09
C ASN A 400 8.37 1.85 8.76
N LEU A 401 9.60 1.99 8.25
CA LEU A 401 10.79 1.38 8.87
C LEU A 401 11.06 1.92 10.27
N ALA A 402 10.99 3.24 10.46
CA ALA A 402 11.21 3.86 11.76
C ALA A 402 10.12 3.46 12.79
N LEU A 403 8.86 3.35 12.34
CA LEU A 403 7.76 2.84 13.17
C LEU A 403 8.02 1.39 13.60
N GLN A 404 8.37 0.50 12.66
CA GLN A 404 8.64 -0.91 12.95
C GLN A 404 9.74 -1.06 14.00
N ASP A 405 10.89 -0.41 13.79
CA ASP A 405 12.03 -0.48 14.70
C ASP A 405 11.67 0.05 16.11
N ALA A 406 10.95 1.16 16.17
CA ALA A 406 10.60 1.79 17.44
C ALA A 406 9.44 1.05 18.16
N MET A 407 8.43 0.54 17.44
CA MET A 407 7.36 -0.29 18.02
C MET A 407 7.92 -1.62 18.55
N ALA A 408 8.89 -2.23 17.86
CA ALA A 408 9.55 -3.44 18.34
C ALA A 408 10.28 -3.20 19.68
N LYS A 409 10.96 -2.06 19.84
CA LYS A 409 11.58 -1.64 21.11
C LYS A 409 10.53 -1.41 22.18
N ALA A 410 9.47 -0.65 21.87
CA ALA A 410 8.40 -0.35 22.83
C ALA A 410 7.70 -1.63 23.35
N THR A 411 7.45 -2.60 22.47
CA THR A 411 6.85 -3.90 22.89
C THR A 411 7.81 -4.78 23.67
N ALA A 412 9.13 -4.58 23.53
CA ALA A 412 10.16 -5.21 24.35
C ALA A 412 10.40 -4.50 25.69
N GLY A 413 9.72 -3.36 25.96
CA GLY A 413 9.84 -2.60 27.20
C GLY A 413 10.87 -1.46 27.14
N ASP A 414 11.39 -1.13 25.98
CA ASP A 414 12.31 -0.01 25.74
C ASP A 414 11.56 1.14 25.04
N GLY A 415 11.00 2.06 25.83
CA GLY A 415 10.17 3.17 25.39
C GLY A 415 8.68 2.85 25.29
N THR A 416 7.95 3.69 24.57
CA THR A 416 6.50 3.59 24.37
C THR A 416 6.12 3.61 22.90
N LEU A 417 4.90 3.17 22.57
CA LEU A 417 4.37 3.31 21.21
C LEU A 417 4.20 4.79 20.80
N THR A 418 4.04 5.70 21.76
CA THR A 418 4.01 7.15 21.49
C THR A 418 5.39 7.66 21.08
N ASP A 419 6.47 7.21 21.73
CA ASP A 419 7.85 7.54 21.33
C ASP A 419 8.15 7.02 19.92
N ALA A 420 7.51 5.91 19.51
CA ALA A 420 7.63 5.39 18.16
C ALA A 420 7.07 6.35 17.08
N LEU A 421 5.94 7.03 17.36
CA LEU A 421 5.39 8.05 16.47
C LEU A 421 6.34 9.25 16.33
N GLU A 422 6.91 9.72 17.43
CA GLU A 422 7.84 10.86 17.44
C GLU A 422 9.13 10.52 16.68
N THR A 423 9.65 9.30 16.86
CA THR A 423 10.79 8.78 16.13
C THR A 423 10.50 8.74 14.61
N ALA A 424 9.33 8.25 14.23
CA ALA A 424 8.93 8.16 12.83
C ALA A 424 8.71 9.55 12.20
N GLN A 425 8.13 10.50 12.94
CA GLN A 425 7.98 11.89 12.49
C GLN A 425 9.33 12.57 12.28
N ALA A 426 10.26 12.40 13.20
CA ALA A 426 11.62 12.92 13.07
C ALA A 426 12.35 12.30 11.85
N ALA A 427 12.18 11.00 11.63
CA ALA A 427 12.74 10.30 10.47
C ALA A 427 12.15 10.81 9.16
N ALA A 428 10.84 11.08 9.09
CA ALA A 428 10.18 11.68 7.93
C ALA A 428 10.76 13.05 7.61
N LEU A 429 10.82 13.95 8.58
CA LEU A 429 11.33 15.32 8.41
C LEU A 429 12.81 15.33 7.99
N LYS A 430 13.61 14.44 8.62
CA LYS A 430 15.01 14.27 8.22
C LYS A 430 15.14 13.80 6.77
N SER A 431 14.39 12.76 6.41
CA SER A 431 14.42 12.19 5.05
C SER A 431 13.97 13.20 4.00
N MET A 432 12.94 14.00 4.29
CA MET A 432 12.51 15.08 3.39
C MET A 432 13.59 16.16 3.22
N LYS A 433 14.23 16.56 4.33
CA LYS A 433 15.36 17.51 4.28
C LYS A 433 16.52 16.97 3.45
N ASP A 434 16.90 15.71 3.65
CA ASP A 434 18.00 15.07 2.91
C ASP A 434 17.71 14.98 1.39
N GLN A 435 16.42 14.94 1.00
CA GLN A 435 15.96 14.92 -0.39
C GLN A 435 15.57 16.30 -0.93
N ALA A 436 15.86 17.39 -0.21
CA ALA A 436 15.49 18.75 -0.55
C ALA A 436 13.96 18.94 -0.80
N ILE A 437 13.12 18.15 -0.13
CA ILE A 437 11.66 18.28 -0.15
C ILE A 437 11.24 19.28 0.94
N PRO A 438 10.60 20.40 0.60
CA PRO A 438 10.15 21.38 1.59
C PRO A 438 9.15 20.75 2.57
N ALA A 439 9.48 20.75 3.86
CA ALA A 439 8.62 20.16 4.89
C ALA A 439 8.76 20.86 6.25
N THR A 440 7.73 20.77 7.04
CA THR A 440 7.70 21.23 8.44
C THR A 440 6.89 20.24 9.29
N ALA A 441 7.12 20.24 10.60
CA ALA A 441 6.23 19.54 11.50
C ALA A 441 4.82 20.16 11.42
N GLY A 442 3.81 19.31 11.27
CA GLY A 442 2.41 19.66 11.43
C GLY A 442 1.99 19.54 12.90
N LYS A 443 0.75 19.97 13.18
CA LYS A 443 0.12 19.82 14.50
C LYS A 443 -0.66 18.52 14.57
#